data_6676a5078ed049013cf8e02de15fe2f6
#
_entry.id   6676a5078ed049013cf8e02de15fe2f6
#
_cell.length_a   1.000
_cell.length_b   1.000
_cell.length_c   1.000
_cell.angle_alpha   90.00
_cell.angle_beta   90.00
_cell.angle_gamma   90.00
#
_symmetry.space_group_name_H-M   'P 1'
#
loop_
_entity.id
_entity.type
_entity.pdbx_description
1 polymer ?
#
loop_
_entity_poly.entity_id
_entity_poly.type
_entity_poly.pdbx_seq_one_letter_code
_entity_poly.pdbx_strand_id
1 'polypeptide(L)'
;NPFDHWIIEDFLDIQDAKDVSKEFIDYESTEDIVRYKGWIGEKSTCNSWNRFPALTYKIFSNLLSLDFVSHLSAVTGVTPLYPDIGLHGGGWHMSGKGGSLAMHLDYSIHPKLNLQRKLNLILYLEEDYNPQWGGSLQLWSHDKEKGKPLNKIKEVEPLFNRAILFDTTQKSW
;
A
#
# COMPACT_ATOMS: atom_id res chain seq x y z
N ASN A 1 -5.47 -4.93 -19.09
CA ASN A 1 -4.84 -4.33 -17.89
C ASN A 1 -4.76 -2.83 -18.07
N PRO A 2 -5.19 -2.02 -17.08
CA PRO A 2 -5.02 -0.57 -17.15
C PRO A 2 -3.55 -0.18 -17.02
N PHE A 3 -2.77 -0.92 -16.20
CA PHE A 3 -1.34 -0.84 -15.97
C PHE A 3 -0.85 -2.15 -15.31
N ASP A 4 0.45 -2.35 -15.19
CA ASP A 4 1.01 -3.58 -14.63
C ASP A 4 0.72 -3.68 -13.14
N HIS A 5 0.14 -4.81 -12.74
CA HIS A 5 -0.17 -5.13 -11.36
C HIS A 5 -0.21 -6.64 -11.13
N TRP A 6 0.12 -7.05 -9.91
CA TRP A 6 0.16 -8.44 -9.46
C TRP A 6 -0.62 -8.56 -8.15
N ILE A 7 -1.50 -9.52 -8.08
CA ILE A 7 -2.23 -9.89 -6.85
C ILE A 7 -1.59 -11.18 -6.35
N ILE A 8 -1.19 -11.18 -5.10
CA ILE A 8 -0.46 -12.27 -4.46
C ILE A 8 -1.28 -12.69 -3.24
N GLU A 9 -1.79 -13.90 -3.28
CA GLU A 9 -2.45 -14.51 -2.13
C GLU A 9 -1.39 -15.11 -1.19
N ASP A 10 -1.73 -15.26 0.09
CA ASP A 10 -0.85 -15.85 1.10
C ASP A 10 0.56 -15.25 1.08
N PHE A 11 0.63 -13.91 1.08
CA PHE A 11 1.87 -13.16 0.88
C PHE A 11 2.90 -13.39 2.00
N LEU A 12 2.46 -13.46 3.24
CA LEU A 12 3.27 -13.86 4.40
C LEU A 12 2.96 -15.29 4.80
N ASP A 13 3.86 -15.91 5.58
CA ASP A 13 3.45 -17.06 6.37
C ASP A 13 2.20 -16.74 7.17
N ILE A 14 1.26 -17.66 7.24
CA ILE A 14 -0.05 -17.43 7.85
C ILE A 14 0.04 -17.04 9.33
N GLN A 15 1.03 -17.58 10.05
CA GLN A 15 1.22 -17.25 11.46
C GLN A 15 1.81 -15.83 11.61
N ASP A 16 2.79 -15.48 10.79
CA ASP A 16 3.35 -14.12 10.74
C ASP A 16 2.27 -13.09 10.38
N ALA A 17 1.39 -13.40 9.42
CA ALA A 17 0.28 -12.54 9.04
C ALA A 17 -0.68 -12.29 10.21
N LYS A 18 -1.07 -13.34 10.92
CA LYS A 18 -1.94 -13.25 12.12
C LYS A 18 -1.30 -12.48 13.27
N ASP A 19 -0.02 -12.69 13.49
CA ASP A 19 0.66 -12.05 14.61
C ASP A 19 0.93 -10.57 14.33
N VAL A 20 1.27 -10.20 13.09
CA VAL A 20 1.41 -8.80 12.71
C VAL A 20 0.07 -8.06 12.67
N SER A 21 -1.02 -8.74 12.32
CA SER A 21 -2.38 -8.17 12.40
C SER A 21 -2.73 -7.75 13.83
N LYS A 22 -2.37 -8.57 14.83
CA LYS A 22 -2.58 -8.23 16.25
C LYS A 22 -1.74 -7.04 16.73
N GLU A 23 -0.52 -6.91 16.22
CA GLU A 23 0.31 -5.74 16.51
C GLU A 23 -0.34 -4.43 16.04
N PHE A 24 -1.14 -4.50 14.97
CA PHE A 24 -1.84 -3.35 14.40
C PHE A 24 -2.96 -2.81 15.29
N ILE A 25 -3.72 -3.69 15.96
CA ILE A 25 -4.88 -3.31 16.77
C ILE A 25 -4.46 -2.43 17.95
N ASP A 26 -3.30 -2.66 18.52
CA ASP A 26 -2.78 -1.88 19.64
C ASP A 26 -2.40 -0.43 19.24
N TYR A 27 -2.20 -0.18 17.96
CA TYR A 27 -1.93 1.16 17.45
C TYR A 27 -3.12 2.13 17.51
N GLU A 28 -4.36 1.64 17.49
CA GLU A 28 -5.54 2.50 17.60
C GLU A 28 -5.61 3.27 18.93
N SER A 29 -5.05 2.70 19.98
CA SER A 29 -5.06 3.25 21.33
C SER A 29 -3.92 4.25 21.61
N THR A 30 -2.98 4.47 20.68
CA THR A 30 -1.80 5.30 20.93
C THR A 30 -1.95 6.70 20.33
N GLU A 31 -1.41 7.70 21.06
CA GLU A 31 -1.35 9.11 20.63
C GLU A 31 -0.45 9.35 19.39
N ASP A 32 0.23 8.31 18.94
CA ASP A 32 1.26 8.35 17.90
C ASP A 32 0.75 8.14 16.48
N ILE A 33 -0.56 7.88 16.33
CA ILE A 33 -1.18 7.71 15.01
C ILE A 33 -1.52 9.09 14.43
N VAL A 34 -0.96 9.37 13.26
CA VAL A 34 -1.35 10.56 12.49
C VAL A 34 -2.67 10.29 11.79
N ARG A 35 -3.72 10.96 12.25
CA ARG A 35 -5.01 10.96 11.55
C ARG A 35 -4.92 11.93 10.38
N TYR A 36 -4.95 11.36 9.19
CA TYR A 36 -5.01 12.14 7.97
C TYR A 36 -6.48 12.38 7.59
N LYS A 37 -6.86 13.66 7.49
CA LYS A 37 -8.15 14.07 6.93
C LYS A 37 -7.88 15.12 5.86
N GLY A 38 -7.91 14.68 4.61
CA GLY A 38 -7.62 15.52 3.46
C GLY A 38 -8.68 15.41 2.38
N TRP A 39 -8.50 16.14 1.31
CA TRP A 39 -9.42 16.14 0.16
C TRP A 39 -9.53 14.78 -0.56
N ILE A 40 -8.50 13.90 -0.42
CA ILE A 40 -8.51 12.54 -0.98
C ILE A 40 -9.12 11.50 -0.05
N GLY A 41 -9.40 11.82 1.21
CA GLY A 41 -10.01 10.87 2.13
C GLY A 41 -9.63 11.05 3.60
N GLU A 42 -10.03 10.08 4.41
CA GLU A 42 -9.73 10.03 5.84
C GLU A 42 -9.17 8.66 6.21
N LYS A 43 -8.00 8.63 6.84
CA LYS A 43 -7.33 7.43 7.32
C LYS A 43 -6.37 7.75 8.46
N SER A 44 -6.05 6.75 9.25
CA SER A 44 -4.95 6.79 10.22
C SER A 44 -3.69 6.19 9.60
N THR A 45 -2.52 6.77 9.87
CA THR A 45 -1.25 6.28 9.34
C THR A 45 -0.15 6.32 10.37
N CYS A 46 0.77 5.36 10.31
CA CYS A 46 2.03 5.40 11.04
C CYS A 46 3.16 4.96 10.12
N ASN A 47 4.14 5.83 9.90
CA ASN A 47 5.32 5.57 9.08
C ASN A 47 6.64 5.76 9.86
N SER A 48 6.57 5.67 11.17
CA SER A 48 7.70 5.93 12.07
C SER A 48 8.29 4.62 12.56
N TRP A 49 9.52 4.32 12.15
CA TRP A 49 10.22 3.08 12.47
C TRP A 49 10.33 2.80 13.98
N ASN A 50 10.55 3.82 14.77
CA ASN A 50 10.69 3.71 16.22
C ASN A 50 9.36 3.44 16.95
N ARG A 51 8.25 3.44 16.20
CA ARG A 51 6.91 3.15 16.70
C ARG A 51 6.43 1.75 16.30
N PHE A 52 7.12 1.10 15.38
CA PHE A 52 6.73 -0.23 14.94
C PHE A 52 7.02 -1.27 16.03
N PRO A 53 6.04 -2.12 16.38
CA PRO A 53 6.29 -3.31 17.14
C PRO A 53 7.29 -4.25 16.45
N ALA A 54 7.81 -5.22 17.19
CA ALA A 54 8.97 -5.99 16.75
C ALA A 54 8.75 -6.77 15.44
N LEU A 55 7.60 -7.40 15.28
CA LEU A 55 7.29 -8.18 14.07
C LEU A 55 7.02 -7.25 12.89
N THR A 56 6.25 -6.17 13.09
CA THR A 56 6.06 -5.12 12.09
C THR A 56 7.41 -4.57 11.61
N TYR A 57 8.31 -4.22 12.54
CA TYR A 57 9.64 -3.74 12.20
C TYR A 57 10.42 -4.77 11.34
N LYS A 58 10.39 -6.04 11.74
CA LYS A 58 11.04 -7.14 11.00
C LYS A 58 10.49 -7.28 9.58
N ILE A 59 9.15 -7.26 9.42
CA ILE A 59 8.50 -7.37 8.11
C ILE A 59 8.89 -6.20 7.21
N PHE A 60 8.76 -4.95 7.68
CA PHE A 60 9.18 -3.78 6.90
C PHE A 60 10.67 -3.81 6.55
N SER A 61 11.53 -4.23 7.49
CA SER A 61 12.97 -4.40 7.21
C SER A 61 13.25 -5.40 6.10
N ASN A 62 12.51 -6.51 6.07
CA ASN A 62 12.64 -7.52 5.02
C ASN A 62 12.12 -6.99 3.67
N LEU A 63 10.94 -6.36 3.64
CA LEU A 63 10.34 -5.82 2.42
C LEU A 63 11.17 -4.67 1.80
N LEU A 64 11.94 -3.97 2.59
CA LEU A 64 12.83 -2.89 2.15
C LEU A 64 14.28 -3.33 2.02
N SER A 65 14.59 -4.62 2.24
CA SER A 65 15.93 -5.15 2.04
C SER A 65 16.34 -5.10 0.56
N LEU A 66 17.65 -4.97 0.31
CA LEU A 66 18.18 -4.99 -1.04
C LEU A 66 17.88 -6.32 -1.75
N ASP A 67 17.86 -7.43 -1.02
CA ASP A 67 17.55 -8.75 -1.57
C ASP A 67 16.10 -8.80 -2.09
N PHE A 68 15.13 -8.35 -1.28
CA PHE A 68 13.73 -8.32 -1.70
C PHE A 68 13.51 -7.35 -2.86
N VAL A 69 14.09 -6.14 -2.79
CA VAL A 69 13.97 -5.14 -3.85
C VAL A 69 14.63 -5.60 -5.15
N SER A 70 15.77 -6.31 -5.09
CA SER A 70 16.40 -6.91 -6.25
C SER A 70 15.54 -8.00 -6.88
N HIS A 71 14.87 -8.81 -6.03
CA HIS A 71 13.92 -9.82 -6.51
C HIS A 71 12.72 -9.15 -7.21
N LEU A 72 12.14 -8.10 -6.61
CA LEU A 72 11.08 -7.32 -7.25
C LEU A 72 11.53 -6.72 -8.58
N SER A 73 12.74 -6.18 -8.65
CA SER A 73 13.33 -5.66 -9.89
C SER A 73 13.41 -6.73 -10.98
N ALA A 74 13.84 -7.94 -10.62
CA ALA A 74 13.92 -9.06 -11.55
C ALA A 74 12.54 -9.52 -12.06
N VAL A 75 11.56 -9.60 -11.19
CA VAL A 75 10.19 -10.06 -11.52
C VAL A 75 9.41 -9.03 -12.33
N THR A 76 9.54 -7.76 -12.00
CA THR A 76 8.78 -6.68 -12.63
C THR A 76 9.45 -6.06 -13.85
N GLY A 77 10.76 -6.29 -14.01
CA GLY A 77 11.58 -5.64 -15.05
C GLY A 77 11.89 -4.17 -14.77
N VAL A 78 11.49 -3.64 -13.61
CA VAL A 78 11.80 -2.25 -13.20
C VAL A 78 13.21 -2.18 -12.65
N THR A 79 14.11 -1.53 -13.38
CA THR A 79 15.53 -1.43 -12.99
C THR A 79 16.12 -0.06 -13.35
N PRO A 80 16.94 0.58 -12.50
CA PRO A 80 17.20 0.20 -11.11
C PRO A 80 16.00 0.47 -10.19
N LEU A 81 15.82 -0.35 -9.15
CA LEU A 81 14.82 -0.17 -8.13
C LEU A 81 15.49 0.00 -6.75
N TYR A 82 15.01 0.98 -5.98
CA TYR A 82 15.54 1.31 -4.65
C TYR A 82 14.42 1.32 -3.62
N PRO A 83 14.68 0.84 -2.39
CA PRO A 83 13.69 0.90 -1.32
C PRO A 83 13.51 2.34 -0.80
N ASP A 84 12.27 2.70 -0.46
CA ASP A 84 11.99 3.92 0.31
C ASP A 84 12.08 3.62 1.81
N ILE A 85 13.28 3.65 2.35
CA ILE A 85 13.53 3.43 3.79
C ILE A 85 12.91 4.51 4.69
N GLY A 86 12.54 5.66 4.12
CA GLY A 86 11.86 6.74 4.82
C GLY A 86 10.35 6.55 4.93
N LEU A 87 9.79 5.52 4.28
CA LEU A 87 8.36 5.21 4.26
C LEU A 87 7.48 6.41 3.90
N HIS A 88 7.90 7.24 2.94
CA HIS A 88 7.14 8.42 2.54
C HIS A 88 5.83 8.01 1.85
N GLY A 89 4.71 8.25 2.53
CA GLY A 89 3.38 7.78 2.11
C GLY A 89 3.16 6.29 2.26
N GLY A 90 4.10 5.58 2.88
CA GLY A 90 4.02 4.17 3.24
C GLY A 90 3.78 3.97 4.75
N GLY A 91 4.05 2.78 5.24
CA GLY A 91 3.85 2.38 6.63
C GLY A 91 2.49 1.73 6.88
N TRP A 92 2.03 1.78 8.11
CA TRP A 92 0.69 1.33 8.48
C TRP A 92 -0.37 2.31 8.03
N HIS A 93 -1.42 1.80 7.41
CA HIS A 93 -2.60 2.56 7.02
C HIS A 93 -3.85 1.87 7.55
N MET A 94 -4.73 2.62 8.17
CA MET A 94 -5.98 2.13 8.71
C MET A 94 -7.14 3.04 8.34
N SER A 95 -8.23 2.45 7.88
CA SER A 95 -9.48 3.14 7.57
C SER A 95 -10.58 2.58 8.45
N GLY A 96 -11.10 3.39 9.36
CA GLY A 96 -12.24 3.02 10.20
C GLY A 96 -13.58 3.26 9.52
N LYS A 97 -14.66 3.10 10.28
CA LYS A 97 -16.02 3.32 9.81
C LYS A 97 -16.19 4.73 9.22
N GLY A 98 -16.68 4.80 7.99
CA GLY A 98 -16.84 6.06 7.25
C GLY A 98 -15.55 6.56 6.58
N GLY A 99 -14.43 5.86 6.75
CA GLY A 99 -13.21 6.14 6.03
C GLY A 99 -13.41 5.98 4.52
N SER A 100 -12.74 6.81 3.75
CA SER A 100 -12.80 6.77 2.29
C SER A 100 -11.48 7.24 1.70
N LEU A 101 -11.17 6.76 0.52
CA LEU A 101 -10.05 7.24 -0.26
C LEU A 101 -10.53 7.49 -1.69
N ALA A 102 -10.56 8.76 -2.07
CA ALA A 102 -10.98 9.15 -3.41
C ALA A 102 -9.98 8.65 -4.46
N MET A 103 -10.48 8.47 -5.67
CA MET A 103 -9.64 8.16 -6.83
C MET A 103 -8.57 9.24 -7.03
N HIS A 104 -7.32 8.83 -7.10
CA HIS A 104 -6.17 9.72 -7.23
C HIS A 104 -5.02 9.01 -7.94
N LEU A 105 -4.05 9.77 -8.38
CA LEU A 105 -2.73 9.28 -8.73
C LEU A 105 -1.80 9.43 -7.53
N ASP A 106 -0.95 8.45 -7.33
CA ASP A 106 0.15 8.59 -6.39
C ASP A 106 1.13 9.69 -6.85
N TYR A 107 1.87 10.27 -5.91
CA TYR A 107 2.94 11.19 -6.27
C TYR A 107 4.00 10.51 -7.14
N SER A 108 4.54 11.24 -8.11
CA SER A 108 5.49 10.68 -9.09
C SER A 108 6.94 10.78 -8.66
N ILE A 109 7.31 11.84 -7.94
CA ILE A 109 8.68 12.11 -7.50
C ILE A 109 8.73 12.16 -5.99
N HIS A 110 9.60 11.35 -5.40
CA HIS A 110 9.82 11.35 -3.96
C HIS A 110 10.41 12.68 -3.49
N PRO A 111 9.77 13.41 -2.55
CA PRO A 111 10.13 14.79 -2.26
C PRO A 111 11.50 14.98 -1.61
N LYS A 112 12.05 13.94 -0.94
CA LYS A 112 13.35 14.00 -0.28
C LYS A 112 14.46 13.32 -1.10
N LEU A 113 14.14 12.22 -1.78
CA LEU A 113 15.14 11.44 -2.52
C LEU A 113 15.28 11.88 -3.97
N ASN A 114 14.34 12.66 -4.48
CA ASN A 114 14.27 13.07 -5.89
C ASN A 114 14.30 11.90 -6.87
N LEU A 115 13.79 10.74 -6.42
CA LEU A 115 13.63 9.53 -7.22
C LEU A 115 12.19 9.38 -7.68
N GLN A 116 12.02 8.79 -8.84
CA GLN A 116 10.70 8.46 -9.36
C GLN A 116 10.10 7.30 -8.56
N ARG A 117 8.86 7.46 -8.06
CA ARG A 117 8.08 6.33 -7.52
C ARG A 117 7.72 5.39 -8.66
N LYS A 118 7.96 4.11 -8.50
CA LYS A 118 7.74 3.10 -9.53
C LYS A 118 6.74 2.04 -9.13
N LEU A 119 6.91 1.48 -7.94
CA LEU A 119 6.07 0.40 -7.46
C LEU A 119 5.45 0.78 -6.12
N ASN A 120 4.22 0.33 -5.93
CA ASN A 120 3.54 0.35 -4.64
C ASN A 120 3.13 -1.06 -4.28
N LEU A 121 3.46 -1.48 -3.05
CA LEU A 121 3.04 -2.75 -2.47
C LEU A 121 2.08 -2.46 -1.32
N ILE A 122 0.87 -3.01 -1.38
CA ILE A 122 -0.13 -2.95 -0.32
C ILE A 122 -0.37 -4.38 0.16
N LEU A 123 -0.25 -4.59 1.47
CA LEU A 123 -0.61 -5.85 2.14
C LEU A 123 -1.82 -5.61 3.02
N TYR A 124 -2.84 -6.43 2.87
CA TYR A 124 -4.07 -6.37 3.66
C TYR A 124 -4.02 -7.34 4.84
N LEU A 125 -4.36 -6.86 6.04
CA LEU A 125 -4.20 -7.60 7.29
C LEU A 125 -5.47 -7.64 8.14
N GLU A 126 -6.64 -7.30 7.58
CA GLU A 126 -7.93 -7.42 8.26
C GLU A 126 -8.45 -8.85 8.13
N GLU A 127 -8.48 -9.61 9.26
CA GLU A 127 -8.89 -11.02 9.29
C GLU A 127 -10.42 -11.18 9.07
N ASP A 128 -11.20 -10.25 9.59
CA ASP A 128 -12.67 -10.32 9.59
C ASP A 128 -13.31 -9.42 8.52
N TYR A 129 -12.60 -9.19 7.42
CA TYR A 129 -13.10 -8.32 6.35
C TYR A 129 -14.50 -8.73 5.88
N ASN A 130 -15.42 -7.77 5.88
CA ASN A 130 -16.76 -7.94 5.35
C ASN A 130 -16.92 -7.10 4.07
N PRO A 131 -17.28 -7.70 2.92
CA PRO A 131 -17.47 -6.98 1.66
C PRO A 131 -18.45 -5.80 1.73
N GLN A 132 -19.40 -5.81 2.68
CA GLN A 132 -20.32 -4.70 2.89
C GLN A 132 -19.66 -3.44 3.45
N TRP A 133 -18.43 -3.54 3.98
CA TRP A 133 -17.66 -2.39 4.44
C TRP A 133 -17.05 -1.60 3.28
N GLY A 134 -16.97 -2.19 2.08
CA GLY A 134 -16.26 -1.61 0.96
C GLY A 134 -14.75 -1.69 1.12
N GLY A 135 -14.04 -0.64 0.72
CA GLY A 135 -12.57 -0.56 0.89
C GLY A 135 -11.77 -1.29 -0.20
N SER A 136 -12.42 -1.88 -1.19
CA SER A 136 -11.74 -2.49 -2.33
C SER A 136 -10.90 -1.47 -3.10
N LEU A 137 -9.68 -1.86 -3.47
CA LEU A 137 -8.85 -1.07 -4.38
C LEU A 137 -9.42 -1.16 -5.80
N GLN A 138 -9.65 0.00 -6.41
CA GLN A 138 -10.15 0.08 -7.78
C GLN A 138 -9.05 0.52 -8.73
N LEU A 139 -8.87 -0.23 -9.82
CA LEU A 139 -7.95 0.10 -10.89
C LEU A 139 -8.74 0.59 -12.10
N TRP A 140 -8.40 1.77 -12.60
CA TRP A 140 -9.13 2.44 -13.68
C TRP A 140 -8.26 2.65 -14.90
N SER A 141 -8.86 2.64 -16.08
CA SER A 141 -8.19 3.03 -17.31
C SER A 141 -8.00 4.55 -17.37
N HIS A 142 -7.03 4.97 -18.16
CA HIS A 142 -6.67 6.36 -18.35
C HIS A 142 -7.23 6.91 -19.67
N ASP A 143 -7.94 8.02 -19.61
CA ASP A 143 -8.32 8.82 -20.78
C ASP A 143 -7.11 9.66 -21.22
N LYS A 144 -6.52 9.31 -22.34
CA LYS A 144 -5.30 9.95 -22.87
C LYS A 144 -5.52 11.41 -23.29
N GLU A 145 -6.73 11.77 -23.67
CA GLU A 145 -7.06 13.12 -24.15
C GLU A 145 -7.31 14.06 -22.97
N LYS A 146 -8.01 13.59 -21.95
CA LYS A 146 -8.43 14.39 -20.80
C LYS A 146 -7.50 14.29 -19.61
N GLY A 147 -6.57 13.33 -19.59
CA GLY A 147 -5.69 13.08 -18.45
C GLY A 147 -6.44 12.67 -17.19
N LYS A 148 -7.55 11.92 -17.32
CA LYS A 148 -8.47 11.56 -16.25
C LYS A 148 -8.75 10.05 -16.25
N PRO A 149 -9.25 9.48 -15.14
CA PRO A 149 -9.76 8.11 -15.14
C PRO A 149 -10.98 8.01 -16.07
N LEU A 150 -11.10 6.88 -16.76
CA LEU A 150 -12.18 6.63 -17.72
C LEU A 150 -13.13 5.55 -17.23
N ASN A 151 -12.70 4.30 -17.16
CA ASN A 151 -13.52 3.15 -16.76
C ASN A 151 -12.86 2.36 -15.64
N LYS A 152 -13.65 1.90 -14.67
CA LYS A 152 -13.20 0.90 -13.70
C LYS A 152 -12.95 -0.42 -14.44
N ILE A 153 -11.71 -0.91 -14.38
CA ILE A 153 -11.28 -2.13 -15.06
C ILE A 153 -11.23 -3.31 -14.09
N LYS A 154 -10.81 -3.05 -12.86
CA LYS A 154 -10.65 -4.09 -11.85
C LYS A 154 -10.97 -3.56 -10.47
N GLU A 155 -11.45 -4.45 -9.62
CA GLU A 155 -11.63 -4.22 -8.20
C GLU A 155 -10.93 -5.35 -7.44
N VAL A 156 -10.17 -5.01 -6.41
CA VAL A 156 -9.40 -5.94 -5.59
C VAL A 156 -9.86 -5.78 -4.15
N GLU A 157 -10.51 -6.81 -3.64
CA GLU A 157 -10.96 -6.84 -2.25
C GLU A 157 -9.77 -6.95 -1.30
N PRO A 158 -9.80 -6.26 -0.15
CA PRO A 158 -8.73 -6.28 0.85
C PRO A 158 -8.79 -7.55 1.73
N LEU A 159 -8.68 -8.73 1.09
CA LEU A 159 -8.71 -9.99 1.82
C LEU A 159 -7.44 -10.17 2.66
N PHE A 160 -7.60 -10.81 3.81
CA PHE A 160 -6.51 -11.09 4.73
C PHE A 160 -5.33 -11.79 4.05
N ASN A 161 -4.12 -11.33 4.34
CA ASN A 161 -2.86 -11.82 3.79
C ASN A 161 -2.72 -11.74 2.26
N ARG A 162 -3.58 -10.94 1.60
CA ARG A 162 -3.45 -10.60 0.19
C ARG A 162 -2.55 -9.40 0.03
N ALA A 163 -1.60 -9.48 -0.90
CA ALA A 163 -0.85 -8.31 -1.32
C ALA A 163 -1.20 -7.92 -2.76
N ILE A 164 -1.12 -6.63 -3.06
CA ILE A 164 -1.14 -6.11 -4.41
C ILE A 164 0.10 -5.26 -4.65
N LEU A 165 0.84 -5.61 -5.69
CA LEU A 165 1.95 -4.84 -6.22
C LEU A 165 1.49 -4.18 -7.52
N PHE A 166 1.76 -2.90 -7.71
CA PHE A 166 1.37 -2.22 -8.95
C PHE A 166 2.33 -1.09 -9.33
N ASP A 167 2.44 -0.87 -10.64
CA ASP A 167 3.22 0.23 -11.21
C ASP A 167 2.52 1.57 -10.95
N THR A 168 3.28 2.56 -10.46
CA THR A 168 2.78 3.90 -10.19
C THR A 168 3.25 4.86 -11.29
N THR A 169 2.35 5.18 -12.19
CA THR A 169 2.59 6.09 -13.31
C THR A 169 1.58 7.24 -13.29
N GLN A 170 1.74 8.20 -14.20
CA GLN A 170 0.74 9.26 -14.45
C GLN A 170 -0.58 8.71 -15.05
N LYS A 171 -0.71 7.39 -15.17
CA LYS A 171 -1.89 6.70 -15.75
C LYS A 171 -2.46 5.63 -14.83
N SER A 172 -1.87 5.43 -13.65
CA SER A 172 -2.24 4.39 -12.67
C SER A 172 -3.30 4.91 -11.70
N TRP A 173 -4.52 5.06 -12.21
CA TRP A 173 -5.68 5.51 -11.42
C TRP A 173 -6.29 4.39 -10.58
#